data_337d8001ad29d462b90862c672fd1219
#
_entry.id   337d8001ad29d462b90862c672fd1219
#
_cell.length_a   1.000
_cell.length_b   1.000
_cell.length_c   1.000
_cell.angle_alpha   90.00
_cell.angle_beta   90.00
_cell.angle_gamma   90.00
#
_symmetry.space_group_name_H-M   'P 1'
#
loop_
_entity.id
_entity.type
_entity.pdbx_description
1 polymer ?
#
loop_
_entity_poly.entity_id
_entity_poly.type
_entity_poly.pdbx_seq_one_letter_code
_entity_poly.pdbx_strand_id
1 'polypeptide(L)'
;MLDELGPTQVVAERLATLYPDADSLRRLLALAGVDAGRIPFDGRASNMGWFAAVEAARQGRLRRLVEVMLEEYALDPWLVAVYGQMVRG
;
A
#
# COMPACT_ATOMS: atom_id res chain seq x y z
N MET A 1 18.78 2.35 0.59
CA MET A 1 17.69 1.92 1.49
C MET A 1 16.48 1.44 0.71
N LEU A 2 15.80 2.36 -0.01
CA LEU A 2 14.69 1.93 -0.87
C LEU A 2 15.15 0.96 -1.97
N ASP A 3 16.40 1.06 -2.40
CA ASP A 3 16.93 0.16 -3.42
C ASP A 3 17.01 -1.29 -2.94
N GLU A 4 17.16 -1.50 -1.64
CA GLU A 4 17.22 -2.83 -1.05
C GLU A 4 15.83 -3.39 -0.75
N LEU A 5 14.88 -2.49 -0.48
CA LEU A 5 13.50 -2.86 -0.21
C LEU A 5 12.70 -2.63 -1.49
N GLY A 6 12.05 -3.66 -2.00
CA GLY A 6 11.17 -3.48 -3.13
C GLY A 6 10.01 -2.54 -2.82
N PRO A 7 9.41 -1.91 -3.83
CA PRO A 7 8.26 -1.03 -3.61
C PRO A 7 7.12 -1.70 -2.83
N THR A 8 6.87 -2.97 -3.09
CA THR A 8 5.82 -3.71 -2.40
C THR A 8 6.05 -3.74 -0.89
N GLN A 9 7.30 -3.97 -0.46
CA GLN A 9 7.61 -4.03 0.97
C GLN A 9 7.46 -2.67 1.63
N VAL A 10 7.92 -1.61 0.96
CA VAL A 10 7.76 -0.25 1.49
C VAL A 10 6.28 0.09 1.66
N VAL A 11 5.47 -0.21 0.65
CA VAL A 11 4.03 0.03 0.71
C VAL A 11 3.40 -0.77 1.82
N ALA A 12 3.78 -2.05 1.99
CA ALA A 12 3.25 -2.90 3.05
C ALA A 12 3.48 -2.29 4.43
N GLU A 13 4.68 -1.78 4.67
CA GLU A 13 5.01 -1.16 5.96
C GLU A 13 4.24 0.12 6.19
N ARG A 14 4.08 0.94 5.14
CA ARG A 14 3.30 2.17 5.27
C ARG A 14 1.82 1.88 5.48
N LEU A 15 1.28 0.84 4.85
CA LEU A 15 -0.10 0.44 5.08
C LEU A 15 -0.31 0.04 6.54
N ALA A 16 0.60 -0.76 7.10
CA ALA A 16 0.50 -1.19 8.49
C ALA A 16 0.53 0.00 9.45
N THR A 17 1.29 1.03 9.13
CA THR A 17 1.44 2.21 9.99
C THR A 17 0.27 3.18 9.83
N LEU A 18 -0.14 3.45 8.59
CA LEU A 18 -1.12 4.52 8.29
C LEU A 18 -2.55 4.00 8.24
N TYR A 19 -2.76 2.72 7.95
CA TYR A 19 -4.08 2.10 7.83
C TYR A 19 -4.12 0.81 8.65
N PRO A 20 -3.98 0.90 9.99
CA PRO A 20 -3.83 -0.30 10.82
C PRO A 20 -5.13 -1.06 11.05
N ASP A 21 -6.28 -0.45 10.83
CA ASP A 21 -7.57 -1.13 11.03
C ASP A 21 -8.15 -1.62 9.70
N ALA A 22 -8.93 -2.71 9.80
CA ALA A 22 -9.48 -3.35 8.63
C ALA A 22 -10.40 -2.43 7.82
N ASP A 23 -11.20 -1.61 8.48
CA ASP A 23 -12.17 -0.77 7.78
C ASP A 23 -11.50 0.32 6.95
N SER A 24 -10.50 1.01 7.51
CA SER A 24 -9.80 2.05 6.76
C SER A 24 -9.00 1.44 5.61
N LEU A 25 -8.41 0.25 5.82
CA LEU A 25 -7.68 -0.43 4.76
C LEU A 25 -8.61 -0.87 3.63
N ARG A 26 -9.77 -1.43 3.96
CA ARG A 26 -10.75 -1.82 2.93
C ARG A 26 -11.20 -0.62 2.11
N ARG A 27 -11.48 0.50 2.77
CA ARG A 27 -11.87 1.72 2.08
C ARG A 27 -10.78 2.19 1.12
N LEU A 28 -9.54 2.19 1.58
CA LEU A 28 -8.40 2.58 0.76
C LEU A 28 -8.28 1.68 -0.48
N LEU A 29 -8.37 0.37 -0.28
CA LEU A 29 -8.25 -0.59 -1.38
C LEU A 29 -9.35 -0.41 -2.40
N ALA A 30 -10.57 -0.14 -1.95
CA ALA A 30 -11.69 0.12 -2.85
C ALA A 30 -11.43 1.37 -3.70
N LEU A 31 -10.91 2.43 -3.08
CA LEU A 31 -10.57 3.66 -3.80
C LEU A 31 -9.48 3.44 -4.83
N ALA A 32 -8.55 2.54 -4.54
CA ALA A 32 -7.44 2.24 -5.45
C ALA A 32 -7.82 1.20 -6.52
N GLY A 33 -9.03 0.66 -6.47
CA GLY A 33 -9.47 -0.34 -7.43
C GLY A 33 -8.86 -1.72 -7.20
N VAL A 34 -8.43 -2.01 -5.97
CA VAL A 34 -7.87 -3.32 -5.62
C VAL A 34 -8.97 -4.24 -5.14
N ASP A 35 -9.07 -5.42 -5.76
CA ASP A 35 -9.99 -6.46 -5.30
C ASP A 35 -9.42 -7.06 -4.01
N ALA A 36 -10.16 -6.90 -2.92
CA ALA A 36 -9.73 -7.32 -1.59
C ALA A 36 -10.22 -8.73 -1.21
N GLY A 37 -10.82 -9.46 -2.15
CA GLY A 37 -11.45 -10.75 -1.86
C GLY A 37 -10.50 -11.81 -1.32
N ARG A 38 -9.20 -11.69 -1.58
CA ARG A 38 -8.20 -12.66 -1.11
C ARG A 38 -7.38 -12.17 0.07
N ILE A 39 -7.69 -11.00 0.59
CA ILE A 39 -6.92 -10.42 1.69
C ILE A 39 -7.53 -10.85 3.01
N PRO A 40 -6.73 -11.49 3.89
CA PRO A 40 -7.22 -11.85 5.22
C PRO A 40 -7.23 -10.61 6.12
N PHE A 41 -8.41 -10.17 6.52
CA PHE A 41 -8.55 -9.06 7.45
C PHE A 41 -8.66 -9.62 8.87
N ASP A 42 -7.52 -10.09 9.40
CA ASP A 42 -7.46 -10.80 10.67
C ASP A 42 -7.16 -9.90 11.86
N GLY A 43 -7.10 -8.60 11.66
CA GLY A 43 -6.84 -7.65 12.71
C GLY A 43 -5.37 -7.35 12.98
N ARG A 44 -4.46 -8.05 12.32
CA ARG A 44 -3.03 -7.81 12.45
C ARG A 44 -2.57 -6.86 11.34
N ALA A 45 -2.24 -5.63 11.73
CA ALA A 45 -1.89 -4.58 10.78
C ALA A 45 -0.76 -5.00 9.83
N SER A 46 0.28 -5.67 10.36
CA SER A 46 1.41 -6.08 9.52
C SER A 46 1.01 -7.12 8.47
N ASN A 47 0.16 -8.09 8.86
CA ASN A 47 -0.34 -9.10 7.91
C ASN A 47 -1.25 -8.47 6.87
N MET A 48 -2.21 -7.67 7.31
CA MET A 48 -3.14 -7.01 6.37
C MET A 48 -2.39 -6.13 5.39
N GLY A 49 -1.44 -5.35 5.89
CA GLY A 49 -0.64 -4.47 5.03
C GLY A 49 0.17 -5.23 4.00
N TRP A 50 0.80 -6.33 4.43
CA TRP A 50 1.59 -7.16 3.53
C TRP A 50 0.72 -7.76 2.41
N PHE A 51 -0.39 -8.41 2.79
CA PHE A 51 -1.25 -9.04 1.80
C PHE A 51 -1.92 -8.01 0.88
N ALA A 52 -2.27 -6.84 1.41
CA ALA A 52 -2.83 -5.78 0.59
C ALA A 52 -1.83 -5.28 -0.45
N ALA A 53 -0.58 -5.07 -0.05
CA ALA A 53 0.46 -4.63 -0.98
C ALA A 53 0.74 -5.69 -2.05
N VAL A 54 0.83 -6.95 -1.65
CA VAL A 54 1.07 -8.06 -2.58
C VAL A 54 -0.08 -8.17 -3.58
N GLU A 55 -1.33 -8.09 -3.12
CA GLU A 55 -2.48 -8.18 -4.01
C GLU A 55 -2.55 -6.99 -4.95
N ALA A 56 -2.26 -5.79 -4.45
CA ALA A 56 -2.22 -4.61 -5.31
C ALA A 56 -1.17 -4.77 -6.42
N ALA A 57 0.02 -5.28 -6.05
CA ALA A 57 1.08 -5.51 -7.02
C ALA A 57 0.66 -6.57 -8.05
N ARG A 58 0.06 -7.67 -7.57
CA ARG A 58 -0.38 -8.75 -8.45
C ARG A 58 -1.45 -8.30 -9.43
N GLN A 59 -2.32 -7.40 -8.99
CA GLN A 59 -3.41 -6.88 -9.83
C GLN A 59 -2.97 -5.70 -10.70
N GLY A 60 -1.71 -5.27 -10.61
CA GLY A 60 -1.22 -4.13 -11.37
C GLY A 60 -1.74 -2.80 -10.83
N ARG A 61 -2.06 -2.73 -9.54
CA ARG A 61 -2.65 -1.54 -8.91
C ARG A 61 -1.77 -0.91 -7.85
N LEU A 62 -0.52 -1.36 -7.71
CA LEU A 62 0.33 -0.85 -6.63
C LEU A 62 0.58 0.65 -6.77
N ARG A 63 0.85 1.12 -8.00
CA ARG A 63 1.06 2.54 -8.24
C ARG A 63 -0.19 3.35 -7.89
N ARG A 64 -1.36 2.86 -8.30
CA ARG A 64 -2.62 3.55 -8.00
C ARG A 64 -2.86 3.58 -6.49
N LEU A 65 -2.54 2.50 -5.80
CA LEU A 65 -2.65 2.44 -4.34
C LEU A 65 -1.80 3.54 -3.70
N VAL A 66 -0.55 3.68 -4.14
CA VAL A 66 0.34 4.72 -3.61
C VAL A 66 -0.21 6.11 -3.92
N GLU A 67 -0.76 6.32 -5.12
CA GLU A 67 -1.36 7.60 -5.48
C GLU A 67 -2.50 7.99 -4.53
N VAL A 68 -3.37 7.04 -4.21
CA VAL A 68 -4.47 7.29 -3.28
C VAL A 68 -3.94 7.57 -1.88
N MET A 69 -2.93 6.81 -1.44
CA MET A 69 -2.30 7.07 -0.14
C MET A 69 -1.70 8.46 -0.06
N LEU A 70 -1.07 8.92 -1.15
CA LEU A 70 -0.50 10.27 -1.19
C LEU A 70 -1.56 11.36 -1.16
N GLU A 71 -2.78 11.09 -1.60
CA GLU A 71 -3.88 12.04 -1.45
C GLU A 71 -4.19 12.32 0.01
N GLU A 72 -4.02 11.31 0.87
CA GLU A 72 -4.30 11.42 2.30
C GLU A 72 -3.06 11.79 3.11
N TYR A 73 -1.89 11.38 2.66
CA TYR A 73 -0.62 11.58 3.38
C TYR A 73 0.42 12.14 2.41
N ALA A 74 0.16 13.33 1.87
CA ALA A 74 0.96 13.92 0.80
C ALA A 74 2.41 14.17 1.19
N LEU A 75 2.70 14.35 2.48
CA LEU A 75 4.05 14.66 2.96
C LEU A 75 4.79 13.47 3.54
N ASP A 76 4.21 12.27 3.46
CA ASP A 76 4.90 11.07 3.96
C ASP A 76 6.13 10.82 3.08
N PRO A 77 7.35 10.88 3.67
CA PRO A 77 8.57 10.79 2.86
C PRO A 77 8.76 9.43 2.20
N TRP A 78 8.29 8.37 2.83
CA TRP A 78 8.39 7.02 2.25
C TRP A 78 7.50 6.87 1.03
N LEU A 79 6.27 7.39 1.10
CA LEU A 79 5.34 7.34 -0.02
C LEU A 79 5.84 8.20 -1.18
N VAL A 80 6.35 9.39 -0.89
CA VAL A 80 6.91 10.25 -1.93
C VAL A 80 8.08 9.56 -2.62
N ALA A 81 8.98 8.95 -1.84
CA ALA A 81 10.16 8.28 -2.38
C ALA A 81 9.79 7.06 -3.22
N VAL A 82 8.87 6.22 -2.72
CA VAL A 82 8.51 5.01 -3.46
C VAL A 82 7.72 5.35 -4.72
N TYR A 83 6.89 6.37 -4.68
CA TYR A 83 6.17 6.81 -5.86
C TYR A 83 7.13 7.31 -6.94
N GLY A 84 8.13 8.11 -6.53
CA GLY A 84 9.16 8.57 -7.46
C GLY A 84 9.91 7.42 -8.10
N GLN A 85 10.22 6.39 -7.34
CA GLN A 85 10.89 5.21 -7.83
C GLN A 85 10.03 4.45 -8.85
N MET A 86 8.74 4.31 -8.56
CA MET A 86 7.81 3.61 -9.45
C MET A 86 7.60 4.35 -10.77
N VAL A 87 7.52 5.68 -10.71
CA VAL A 87 7.30 6.50 -11.90
C VAL A 87 8.53 6.50 -12.80
N ARG A 88 9.74 6.52 -12.21
CA ARG A 88 10.98 6.48 -12.97
C ARG A 88 11.29 5.10 -13.53
N GLY A 89 10.88 4.08 -12.82
CA GLY A 89 11.11 2.70 -13.21
C GLY A 89 10.21 2.29 -14.32
#